data_a23419295dc7df3d80f8541172e6ad4e
#
_entry.id   a23419295dc7df3d80f8541172e6ad4e
#
_cell.length_a   1.000
_cell.length_b   1.000
_cell.length_c   1.000
_cell.angle_alpha   90.00
_cell.angle_beta   90.00
_cell.angle_gamma   90.00
#
_symmetry.space_group_name_H-M   'P 1'
#
loop_
_entity.id
_entity.type
_entity.pdbx_description
1 polymer ?
#
loop_
_entity_poly.entity_id
_entity_poly.type
_entity_poly.pdbx_seq_one_letter_code
_entity_poly.pdbx_strand_id
1 'polypeptide(L)'
;HDLLLPPAPDGTPASEDFGDLIVSECFIPQIVYSTTFGYRKDLVSKPMTSVCDVFDLKTFPGKRSLQKRPIDNMEWALMCDGVDPSNVYDVLSTDAGIKQAFAKLDTIKDQVIWWTAGAQTPQLLADGEVVVGSTYNGRLFSMIAEDNQPVAMLWDWQVFDLDGWVIPKGS
;
A
#
# COMPACT_ATOMS: atom_id res chain seq x y z
N HIS A 1 9.50 26.34 5.88
CA HIS A 1 10.34 25.24 6.43
C HIS A 1 11.46 25.83 7.28
N ASP A 2 12.23 26.75 6.74
CA ASP A 2 13.41 27.35 7.41
C ASP A 2 13.08 28.23 8.63
N LEU A 3 11.82 28.62 8.80
CA LEU A 3 11.34 29.34 9.99
C LEU A 3 11.03 28.40 11.17
N LEU A 4 10.79 27.13 10.90
CA LEU A 4 10.32 26.16 11.91
C LEU A 4 11.35 25.07 12.20
N LEU A 5 12.26 24.81 11.27
CA LEU A 5 13.26 23.76 11.37
C LEU A 5 14.68 24.35 11.37
N PRO A 6 15.58 23.81 12.20
CA PRO A 6 16.99 24.18 12.11
C PRO A 6 17.58 23.65 10.79
N PRO A 7 18.67 24.25 10.31
CA PRO A 7 19.41 23.70 9.18
C PRO A 7 19.99 22.32 9.53
N ALA A 8 20.28 21.52 8.49
CA ALA A 8 21.00 20.27 8.63
C ALA A 8 22.37 20.45 9.28
N PRO A 9 23.04 19.40 9.79
CA PRO A 9 24.33 19.49 10.45
C PRO A 9 25.45 20.11 9.60
N ASP A 10 25.35 20.06 8.29
CA ASP A 10 26.27 20.67 7.32
C ASP A 10 25.92 22.14 7.00
N GLY A 11 24.84 22.68 7.56
CA GLY A 11 24.34 24.02 7.34
C GLY A 11 23.36 24.19 6.20
N THR A 12 22.95 23.09 5.51
CA THR A 12 21.94 23.14 4.46
C THR A 12 20.59 23.56 5.04
N PRO A 13 19.89 24.56 4.47
CA PRO A 13 18.55 24.95 4.91
C PRO A 13 17.55 23.79 4.79
N ALA A 14 16.60 23.71 5.72
CA ALA A 14 15.60 22.64 5.71
C ALA A 14 14.78 22.58 4.41
N SER A 15 14.53 23.73 3.77
CA SER A 15 13.88 23.81 2.46
C SER A 15 14.65 23.15 1.32
N GLU A 16 15.97 23.00 1.47
CA GLU A 16 16.83 22.32 0.49
C GLU A 16 17.14 20.88 0.90
N ASP A 17 17.29 20.62 2.21
CA ASP A 17 17.67 19.31 2.76
C ASP A 17 16.63 18.21 2.46
N PHE A 18 15.34 18.56 2.50
CA PHE A 18 14.28 17.62 2.14
C PHE A 18 14.09 17.42 0.62
N GLY A 19 14.65 18.31 -0.21
CA GLY A 19 14.61 18.20 -1.68
C GLY A 19 13.19 17.97 -2.24
N ASP A 20 13.07 16.98 -3.12
CA ASP A 20 11.82 16.65 -3.81
C ASP A 20 10.71 16.09 -2.90
N LEU A 21 11.00 15.84 -1.62
CA LEU A 21 9.99 15.42 -0.65
C LEU A 21 9.10 16.60 -0.20
N ILE A 22 9.49 17.84 -0.47
CA ILE A 22 8.68 19.02 -0.19
C ILE A 22 7.62 19.19 -1.27
N VAL A 23 6.41 18.72 -1.00
CA VAL A 23 5.27 18.81 -1.93
C VAL A 23 4.50 20.13 -1.83
N SER A 24 4.71 20.93 -0.77
CA SER A 24 4.14 22.26 -0.61
C SER A 24 4.89 23.07 0.46
N GLU A 25 4.72 24.40 0.43
CA GLU A 25 5.32 25.31 1.43
C GLU A 25 4.82 25.08 2.87
N CYS A 26 3.66 24.46 3.02
CA CYS A 26 3.03 24.20 4.33
C CYS A 26 3.18 22.75 4.81
N PHE A 27 3.97 21.94 4.13
CA PHE A 27 4.13 20.51 4.43
C PHE A 27 5.60 20.22 4.81
N ILE A 28 5.83 19.66 5.98
CA ILE A 28 7.14 19.21 6.43
C ILE A 28 7.18 17.69 6.31
N PRO A 29 7.97 17.11 5.39
CA PRO A 29 8.07 15.67 5.21
C PRO A 29 8.53 14.98 6.49
N GLN A 30 7.93 13.83 6.82
CA GLN A 30 8.30 13.04 7.99
C GLN A 30 8.69 11.62 7.62
N ILE A 31 7.85 10.94 6.86
CA ILE A 31 8.05 9.54 6.52
C ILE A 31 7.58 9.23 5.11
N VAL A 32 8.38 8.44 4.40
CA VAL A 32 7.94 7.74 3.18
C VAL A 32 7.59 6.31 3.58
N TYR A 33 6.39 5.87 3.24
CA TYR A 33 5.94 4.51 3.51
C TYR A 33 5.35 3.87 2.26
N SER A 34 5.18 2.56 2.29
CA SER A 34 4.56 1.82 1.20
C SER A 34 3.34 1.06 1.70
N THR A 35 2.26 1.12 0.92
CA THR A 35 1.21 0.12 0.96
C THR A 35 1.62 -1.01 0.03
N THR A 36 1.71 -2.22 0.58
CA THR A 36 2.10 -3.43 -0.17
C THR A 36 1.37 -4.64 0.39
N PHE A 37 1.64 -5.82 -0.14
CA PHE A 37 1.03 -7.06 0.33
C PHE A 37 1.98 -7.87 1.20
N GLY A 38 1.43 -8.42 2.29
CA GLY A 38 2.02 -9.55 3.00
C GLY A 38 1.26 -10.83 2.68
N TYR A 39 1.97 -11.94 2.52
CA TYR A 39 1.33 -13.25 2.35
C TYR A 39 1.94 -14.31 3.26
N ARG A 40 1.14 -15.28 3.66
CA ARG A 40 1.56 -16.43 4.48
C ARG A 40 2.28 -17.47 3.63
N LYS A 41 3.59 -17.61 3.86
CA LYS A 41 4.44 -18.59 3.13
C LYS A 41 4.01 -20.02 3.32
N ASP A 42 3.44 -20.33 4.46
CA ASP A 42 3.00 -21.68 4.86
C ASP A 42 1.58 -22.03 4.40
N LEU A 43 0.80 -21.04 3.92
CA LEU A 43 -0.55 -21.24 3.41
C LEU A 43 -0.65 -21.21 1.87
N VAL A 44 0.45 -20.91 1.19
CA VAL A 44 0.51 -20.90 -0.28
C VAL A 44 1.37 -22.04 -0.81
N SER A 45 1.01 -22.61 -1.95
CA SER A 45 1.74 -23.72 -2.56
C SER A 45 3.07 -23.34 -3.22
N LYS A 46 3.23 -22.06 -3.53
CA LYS A 46 4.43 -21.45 -4.12
C LYS A 46 4.52 -19.98 -3.71
N PRO A 47 5.71 -19.35 -3.74
CA PRO A 47 5.83 -17.91 -3.47
C PRO A 47 4.95 -17.08 -4.41
N MET A 48 4.31 -16.04 -3.86
CA MET A 48 3.68 -14.98 -4.63
C MET A 48 4.76 -14.03 -5.14
N THR A 49 4.71 -13.66 -6.41
CA THR A 49 5.73 -12.83 -7.08
C THR A 49 5.17 -11.58 -7.73
N SER A 50 3.87 -11.53 -7.92
CA SER A 50 3.18 -10.39 -8.51
C SER A 50 1.96 -10.00 -7.69
N VAL A 51 1.63 -8.70 -7.65
CA VAL A 51 0.38 -8.21 -7.08
C VAL A 51 -0.84 -8.88 -7.74
N CYS A 52 -0.72 -9.30 -8.99
CA CYS A 52 -1.79 -9.98 -9.70
C CYS A 52 -2.08 -11.40 -9.18
N ASP A 53 -1.14 -11.99 -8.44
CA ASP A 53 -1.37 -13.25 -7.72
C ASP A 53 -2.49 -13.10 -6.65
N VAL A 54 -2.73 -11.88 -6.16
CA VAL A 54 -3.82 -11.58 -5.24
C VAL A 54 -5.19 -11.85 -5.87
N PHE A 55 -5.31 -11.69 -7.19
CA PHE A 55 -6.54 -11.92 -7.96
C PHE A 55 -6.67 -13.37 -8.47
N ASP A 56 -5.62 -14.17 -8.37
CA ASP A 56 -5.64 -15.59 -8.78
C ASP A 56 -6.11 -16.50 -7.64
N LEU A 57 -7.43 -16.64 -7.49
CA LEU A 57 -8.05 -17.51 -6.50
C LEU A 57 -7.82 -19.01 -6.75
N LYS A 58 -7.43 -19.37 -7.97
CA LYS A 58 -7.20 -20.76 -8.34
C LYS A 58 -5.82 -21.25 -7.86
N THR A 59 -4.79 -20.46 -8.11
CA THR A 59 -3.42 -20.81 -7.70
C THR A 59 -3.18 -20.51 -6.22
N PHE A 60 -3.79 -19.44 -5.72
CA PHE A 60 -3.68 -18.98 -4.34
C PHE A 60 -5.05 -18.92 -3.67
N PRO A 61 -5.66 -20.08 -3.34
CA PRO A 61 -6.97 -20.12 -2.70
C PRO A 61 -6.94 -19.56 -1.28
N GLY A 62 -8.08 -19.06 -0.81
CA GLY A 62 -8.25 -18.52 0.54
C GLY A 62 -8.68 -17.06 0.53
N LYS A 63 -8.88 -16.48 1.71
CA LYS A 63 -9.32 -15.10 1.85
C LYS A 63 -8.18 -14.10 1.67
N ARG A 64 -8.54 -12.91 1.24
CA ARG A 64 -7.68 -11.73 1.10
C ARG A 64 -8.10 -10.67 2.09
N SER A 65 -7.18 -9.77 2.45
CA SER A 65 -7.49 -8.56 3.21
C SER A 65 -7.11 -7.33 2.39
N LEU A 66 -8.09 -6.45 2.12
CA LEU A 66 -7.88 -5.20 1.38
C LEU A 66 -8.43 -4.03 2.18
N GLN A 67 -7.84 -2.85 2.00
CA GLN A 67 -8.36 -1.64 2.65
C GLN A 67 -9.70 -1.24 2.05
N LYS A 68 -10.65 -0.82 2.89
CA LYS A 68 -11.97 -0.36 2.45
C LYS A 68 -11.88 1.08 1.93
N ARG A 69 -11.13 1.27 0.86
CA ARG A 69 -11.01 2.55 0.13
C ARG A 69 -10.68 2.28 -1.34
N PRO A 70 -10.94 3.20 -2.26
CA PRO A 70 -10.60 3.01 -3.68
C PRO A 70 -9.09 3.05 -3.96
N ILE A 71 -8.36 3.96 -3.29
CA ILE A 71 -6.92 4.17 -3.47
C ILE A 71 -6.17 2.85 -3.23
N ASP A 72 -5.16 2.59 -4.02
CA ASP A 72 -4.36 1.38 -4.13
C ASP A 72 -5.12 0.22 -4.78
N ASN A 73 -6.35 -0.06 -4.35
CA ASN A 73 -7.13 -1.19 -4.87
C ASN A 73 -7.52 -1.05 -6.34
N MET A 74 -7.88 0.16 -6.78
CA MET A 74 -8.28 0.40 -8.16
C MET A 74 -7.07 0.39 -9.10
N GLU A 75 -5.94 0.92 -8.65
CA GLU A 75 -4.67 0.89 -9.36
C GLU A 75 -4.23 -0.55 -9.60
N TRP A 76 -4.17 -1.37 -8.55
CA TRP A 76 -3.82 -2.79 -8.67
C TRP A 76 -4.82 -3.55 -9.56
N ALA A 77 -6.11 -3.27 -9.42
CA ALA A 77 -7.12 -3.92 -10.24
C ALA A 77 -6.91 -3.64 -11.74
N LEU A 78 -6.66 -2.39 -12.12
CA LEU A 78 -6.42 -2.01 -13.51
C LEU A 78 -5.12 -2.62 -14.05
N MET A 79 -4.02 -2.55 -13.29
CA MET A 79 -2.75 -3.15 -13.70
C MET A 79 -2.89 -4.66 -13.91
N CYS A 80 -3.62 -5.34 -13.01
CA CYS A 80 -3.88 -6.77 -13.14
C CYS A 80 -4.97 -7.12 -14.17
N ASP A 81 -5.61 -6.13 -14.76
CA ASP A 81 -6.52 -6.26 -15.90
C ASP A 81 -5.88 -5.78 -17.21
N GLY A 82 -4.55 -5.58 -17.22
CA GLY A 82 -3.75 -5.31 -18.41
C GLY A 82 -3.53 -3.84 -18.74
N VAL A 83 -3.87 -2.91 -17.84
CA VAL A 83 -3.54 -1.49 -18.01
C VAL A 83 -2.08 -1.26 -17.66
N ASP A 84 -1.36 -0.60 -18.57
CA ASP A 84 0.03 -0.19 -18.30
C ASP A 84 0.07 0.79 -17.13
N PRO A 85 0.99 0.62 -16.17
CA PRO A 85 1.10 1.48 -14.98
C PRO A 85 1.18 2.97 -15.29
N SER A 86 1.84 3.34 -16.38
CA SER A 86 1.95 4.73 -16.81
C SER A 86 0.62 5.36 -17.22
N ASN A 87 -0.38 4.54 -17.54
CA ASN A 87 -1.71 4.97 -18.01
C ASN A 87 -2.82 4.80 -16.95
N VAL A 88 -2.50 4.27 -15.75
CA VAL A 88 -3.51 3.93 -14.74
C VAL A 88 -4.39 5.13 -14.39
N TYR A 89 -3.81 6.29 -14.16
CA TYR A 89 -4.58 7.48 -13.77
C TYR A 89 -5.36 8.10 -14.93
N ASP A 90 -4.86 8.00 -16.16
CA ASP A 90 -5.64 8.41 -17.35
C ASP A 90 -6.88 7.52 -17.50
N VAL A 91 -6.73 6.22 -17.30
CA VAL A 91 -7.85 5.27 -17.33
C VAL A 91 -8.81 5.52 -16.16
N LEU A 92 -8.32 5.72 -14.93
CA LEU A 92 -9.15 6.03 -13.75
C LEU A 92 -9.88 7.37 -13.86
N SER A 93 -9.44 8.28 -14.71
CA SER A 93 -10.14 9.55 -14.96
C SER A 93 -11.43 9.37 -15.77
N THR A 94 -11.71 8.15 -16.25
CA THR A 94 -12.87 7.84 -17.10
C THR A 94 -13.87 6.90 -16.39
N ASP A 95 -15.17 7.06 -16.70
CA ASP A 95 -16.21 6.13 -16.22
C ASP A 95 -15.97 4.67 -16.65
N ALA A 96 -15.39 4.49 -17.85
CA ALA A 96 -15.07 3.16 -18.36
C ALA A 96 -13.97 2.50 -17.54
N GLY A 97 -12.90 3.23 -17.21
CA GLY A 97 -11.81 2.73 -16.41
C GLY A 97 -12.23 2.42 -14.95
N ILE A 98 -13.06 3.29 -14.37
CA ILE A 98 -13.65 3.00 -13.04
C ILE A 98 -14.45 1.70 -13.07
N LYS A 99 -15.30 1.49 -14.07
CA LYS A 99 -16.05 0.25 -14.24
C LYS A 99 -15.14 -0.96 -14.44
N GLN A 100 -14.06 -0.82 -15.21
CA GLN A 100 -13.08 -1.87 -15.42
C GLN A 100 -12.39 -2.27 -14.10
N ALA A 101 -11.95 -1.31 -13.29
CA ALA A 101 -11.36 -1.57 -12.00
C ALA A 101 -12.32 -2.30 -11.06
N PHE A 102 -13.58 -1.87 -10.98
CA PHE A 102 -14.60 -2.56 -10.18
C PHE A 102 -14.88 -3.97 -10.70
N ALA A 103 -14.96 -4.17 -12.01
CA ALA A 103 -15.17 -5.49 -12.59
C ALA A 103 -14.04 -6.47 -12.20
N LYS A 104 -12.79 -5.98 -12.16
CA LYS A 104 -11.65 -6.77 -11.69
C LYS A 104 -11.74 -7.08 -10.20
N LEU A 105 -12.07 -6.10 -9.35
CA LEU A 105 -12.26 -6.29 -7.91
C LEU A 105 -13.42 -7.26 -7.62
N ASP A 106 -14.48 -7.22 -8.40
CA ASP A 106 -15.62 -8.14 -8.29
C ASP A 106 -15.22 -9.60 -8.45
N THR A 107 -14.13 -9.90 -9.16
CA THR A 107 -13.65 -11.28 -9.32
C THR A 107 -13.20 -11.92 -8.00
N ILE A 108 -12.86 -11.11 -7.00
CA ILE A 108 -12.36 -11.60 -5.70
C ILE A 108 -13.21 -11.16 -4.51
N LYS A 109 -14.20 -10.28 -4.68
CA LYS A 109 -14.92 -9.60 -3.59
C LYS A 109 -15.47 -10.53 -2.51
N ASP A 110 -15.96 -11.71 -2.88
CA ASP A 110 -16.54 -12.69 -1.94
C ASP A 110 -15.47 -13.36 -1.05
N GLN A 111 -14.20 -13.20 -1.39
CA GLN A 111 -13.05 -13.67 -0.63
C GLN A 111 -12.30 -12.54 0.08
N VAL A 112 -12.82 -11.30 0.08
CA VAL A 112 -12.15 -10.14 0.68
C VAL A 112 -12.73 -9.83 2.05
N ILE A 113 -11.84 -9.74 3.05
CA ILE A 113 -12.09 -9.10 4.33
C ILE A 113 -11.61 -7.65 4.22
N TRP A 114 -12.54 -6.71 4.31
CA TRP A 114 -12.26 -5.28 4.18
C TRP A 114 -11.83 -4.69 5.51
N TRP A 115 -10.61 -4.14 5.56
CA TRP A 115 -10.12 -3.48 6.76
C TRP A 115 -10.24 -1.95 6.67
N THR A 116 -10.34 -1.32 7.85
CA THR A 116 -10.41 0.15 8.03
C THR A 116 -9.31 0.68 8.95
N ALA A 117 -8.70 -0.19 9.74
CA ALA A 117 -7.60 0.15 10.64
C ALA A 117 -6.37 -0.68 10.30
N GLY A 118 -5.21 -0.03 10.15
CA GLY A 118 -3.98 -0.64 9.66
C GLY A 118 -3.45 -1.84 10.46
N ALA A 119 -3.92 -2.04 11.70
CA ALA A 119 -3.56 -3.21 12.51
C ALA A 119 -4.37 -4.48 12.16
N GLN A 120 -5.45 -4.37 11.39
CA GLN A 120 -6.33 -5.51 11.11
C GLN A 120 -5.67 -6.55 10.21
N THR A 121 -5.06 -6.15 9.10
CA THR A 121 -4.41 -7.12 8.20
C THR A 121 -3.26 -7.89 8.85
N PRO A 122 -2.33 -7.26 9.61
CA PRO A 122 -1.35 -8.01 10.38
C PRO A 122 -1.96 -9.08 11.27
N GLN A 123 -3.03 -8.76 12.00
CA GLN A 123 -3.71 -9.74 12.85
C GLN A 123 -4.34 -10.88 12.05
N LEU A 124 -5.06 -10.56 10.97
CA LEU A 124 -5.67 -11.58 10.09
C LEU A 124 -4.63 -12.51 9.46
N LEU A 125 -3.44 -11.98 9.12
CA LEU A 125 -2.31 -12.79 8.65
C LEU A 125 -1.74 -13.66 9.77
N ALA A 126 -1.53 -13.12 10.97
CA ALA A 126 -1.02 -13.87 12.11
C ALA A 126 -1.94 -15.04 12.47
N ASP A 127 -3.25 -14.81 12.48
CA ASP A 127 -4.26 -15.82 12.80
C ASP A 127 -4.50 -16.82 11.64
N GLY A 128 -3.94 -16.56 10.46
CA GLY A 128 -4.15 -17.39 9.27
C GLY A 128 -5.55 -17.29 8.68
N GLU A 129 -6.30 -16.26 9.04
CA GLU A 129 -7.64 -16.02 8.49
C GLU A 129 -7.60 -15.57 7.03
N VAL A 130 -6.49 -14.95 6.60
CA VAL A 130 -6.22 -14.57 5.21
C VAL A 130 -4.89 -15.14 4.76
N VAL A 131 -4.80 -15.49 3.48
CA VAL A 131 -3.54 -15.96 2.87
C VAL A 131 -2.65 -14.82 2.41
N VAL A 132 -3.24 -13.67 2.08
CA VAL A 132 -2.58 -12.46 1.61
C VAL A 132 -3.40 -11.23 1.99
N GLY A 133 -2.74 -10.12 2.28
CA GLY A 133 -3.44 -8.88 2.57
C GLY A 133 -2.59 -7.65 2.37
N SER A 134 -3.23 -6.56 1.93
CA SER A 134 -2.57 -5.25 1.83
C SER A 134 -2.45 -4.61 3.21
N THR A 135 -1.29 -4.01 3.48
CA THR A 135 -1.03 -3.19 4.66
C THR A 135 0.26 -2.39 4.47
N TYR A 136 0.66 -1.64 5.48
CA TYR A 136 1.86 -0.82 5.44
C TYR A 136 3.12 -1.66 5.66
N ASN A 137 4.18 -1.38 4.89
CA ASN A 137 5.44 -2.12 4.91
C ASN A 137 6.06 -2.24 6.31
N GLY A 138 6.01 -1.17 7.13
CA GLY A 138 6.53 -1.21 8.50
C GLY A 138 5.83 -2.24 9.38
N ARG A 139 4.50 -2.44 9.23
CA ARG A 139 3.76 -3.45 9.98
C ARG A 139 4.13 -4.87 9.56
N LEU A 140 4.35 -5.08 8.26
CA LEU A 140 4.83 -6.38 7.76
C LEU A 140 6.26 -6.66 8.23
N PHE A 141 7.10 -5.62 8.28
CA PHE A 141 8.46 -5.75 8.81
C PHE A 141 8.45 -6.24 10.26
N SER A 142 7.65 -5.62 11.14
CA SER A 142 7.53 -6.05 12.53
C SER A 142 7.06 -7.50 12.63
N MET A 143 6.05 -7.91 11.87
CA MET A 143 5.59 -9.30 11.84
C MET A 143 6.70 -10.29 11.47
N ILE A 144 7.53 -9.93 10.49
CA ILE A 144 8.57 -10.83 9.95
C ILE A 144 9.80 -10.84 10.85
N ALA A 145 10.29 -9.64 11.21
CA ALA A 145 11.59 -9.48 11.87
C ALA A 145 11.52 -9.57 13.40
N GLU A 146 10.40 -9.11 14.00
CA GLU A 146 10.24 -9.05 15.46
C GLU A 146 9.40 -10.23 15.97
N ASP A 147 8.25 -10.51 15.31
CA ASP A 147 7.32 -11.55 15.73
C ASP A 147 7.61 -12.93 15.09
N ASN A 148 8.59 -13.03 14.19
CA ASN A 148 8.95 -14.25 13.47
C ASN A 148 7.79 -14.96 12.78
N GLN A 149 6.79 -14.20 12.29
CA GLN A 149 5.66 -14.76 11.59
C GLN A 149 6.07 -15.31 10.20
N PRO A 150 5.46 -16.41 9.73
CA PRO A 150 5.76 -17.00 8.42
C PRO A 150 5.18 -16.19 7.26
N VAL A 151 5.39 -14.89 7.29
CA VAL A 151 4.93 -13.92 6.29
C VAL A 151 6.08 -13.51 5.39
N ALA A 152 5.78 -13.19 4.13
CA ALA A 152 6.71 -12.52 3.21
C ALA A 152 6.04 -11.26 2.65
N MET A 153 6.85 -10.24 2.37
CA MET A 153 6.42 -9.04 1.66
C MET A 153 6.48 -9.25 0.15
N LEU A 154 5.49 -8.72 -0.54
CA LEU A 154 5.42 -8.67 -1.98
C LEU A 154 5.63 -7.22 -2.42
N TRP A 155 6.82 -6.90 -2.95
CA TRP A 155 7.19 -5.53 -3.33
C TRP A 155 6.75 -5.14 -4.74
N ASP A 156 6.26 -6.10 -5.52
CA ASP A 156 5.74 -5.86 -6.86
C ASP A 156 4.55 -4.87 -6.79
N TRP A 157 4.63 -3.79 -7.56
CA TRP A 157 3.61 -2.74 -7.62
C TRP A 157 3.20 -2.16 -6.26
N GLN A 158 4.16 -2.03 -5.33
CA GLN A 158 3.93 -1.27 -4.10
C GLN A 158 3.52 0.18 -4.44
N VAL A 159 2.63 0.73 -3.64
CA VAL A 159 2.28 2.16 -3.73
C VAL A 159 2.95 2.88 -2.57
N PHE A 160 3.83 3.83 -2.86
CA PHE A 160 4.43 4.65 -1.83
C PHE A 160 3.64 5.94 -1.61
N ASP A 161 3.65 6.44 -0.40
CA ASP A 161 3.02 7.69 -0.01
C ASP A 161 3.89 8.43 0.99
N LEU A 162 3.59 9.69 1.20
CA LEU A 162 4.37 10.62 1.99
C LEU A 162 3.51 11.21 3.10
N ASP A 163 3.88 10.93 4.36
CA ASP A 163 3.30 11.62 5.50
C ASP A 163 4.16 12.82 5.90
N GLY A 164 3.51 13.84 6.41
CA GLY A 164 4.19 15.02 6.90
C GLY A 164 3.37 15.82 7.90
N TRP A 165 4.02 16.79 8.46
CA TRP A 165 3.44 17.71 9.43
C TRP A 165 2.91 18.96 8.76
N VAL A 166 1.75 19.41 9.21
CA VAL A 166 1.14 20.69 8.82
C VAL A 166 0.63 21.40 10.07
N ILE A 167 0.63 22.73 10.03
CA ILE A 167 -0.01 23.57 11.06
C ILE A 167 -1.27 24.15 10.44
N PRO A 168 -2.48 23.73 10.89
CA PRO A 168 -3.72 24.29 10.38
C PRO A 168 -3.83 25.79 10.68
N LYS A 169 -4.44 26.54 9.76
CA LYS A 169 -4.69 27.97 9.98
C LYS A 169 -5.61 28.15 11.19
N GLY A 170 -5.15 28.91 12.18
CA GLY A 170 -5.92 29.23 13.39
C GLY A 170 -5.70 28.27 14.57
N SER A 171 -4.70 27.37 14.47
CA SER A 171 -4.24 26.56 15.62
C SER A 171 -3.29 27.33 16.50
#